data_6b08ef7deb9f7005bd3ecb6ee74f06ed
#
_entry.id   6b08ef7deb9f7005bd3ecb6ee74f06ed
#
_cell.length_a   1.000
_cell.length_b   1.000
_cell.length_c   1.000
_cell.angle_alpha   90.00
_cell.angle_beta   90.00
_cell.angle_gamma   90.00
#
_symmetry.space_group_name_H-M   'P 1'
#
loop_
_entity.id
_entity.type
_entity.pdbx_description
1 polymer ?
#
loop_
_entity_poly.entity_id
_entity_poly.type
_entity_poly.pdbx_seq_one_letter_code
_entity_poly.pdbx_strand_id
1 'polypeptide(L)'
;MGKVIHLKNKINNSYFQLKDSVEDKLMLVEERIKSKLESDVELVQKMTNYHLDTGGKRLRALLTLGSTKLCGYTKGTRDINLAACVELIHAATLMHDDVIDNSSVRRGKKTLNKIWNNHSSVLAGDYLLSRCFEMMVEDGNLEVLRLLSSTSSKIAQGEILQLQHQGEVDMLEETYLKIISAKTAELFAASTKVGAILSNMQTKEKEALEFYGRNLGLTFQIADDTCLLYTSD
;
A
#
# COMPACT_ATOMS: atom_id res chain seq x y z
N MET A 1 28.19 17.85 -6.91
CA MET A 1 26.81 18.39 -6.85
C MET A 1 25.98 18.17 -8.11
N GLY A 2 26.49 18.28 -9.35
CA GLY A 2 25.67 18.15 -10.57
C GLY A 2 25.02 16.78 -10.82
N LYS A 3 25.64 15.65 -10.46
CA LYS A 3 25.09 14.30 -10.69
C LYS A 3 23.85 13.97 -9.85
N VAL A 4 23.78 14.48 -8.62
CA VAL A 4 22.65 14.24 -7.71
C VAL A 4 21.42 15.03 -8.17
N ILE A 5 21.61 16.26 -8.65
CA ILE A 5 20.54 17.11 -9.18
C ILE A 5 19.94 16.49 -10.45
N HIS A 6 20.76 15.91 -11.32
CA HIS A 6 20.29 15.27 -12.56
C HIS A 6 19.49 14.00 -12.30
N LEU A 7 19.87 13.19 -11.29
CA LEU A 7 19.13 12.03 -10.85
C LEU A 7 17.77 12.41 -10.23
N LYS A 8 17.71 13.43 -9.36
CA LYS A 8 16.44 13.91 -8.77
C LYS A 8 15.46 14.39 -9.85
N ASN A 9 15.93 15.14 -10.85
CA ASN A 9 15.07 15.62 -11.94
C ASN A 9 14.57 14.46 -12.82
N LYS A 10 15.39 13.44 -13.06
CA LYS A 10 15.01 12.28 -13.88
C LYS A 10 14.00 11.36 -13.15
N ILE A 11 14.17 11.16 -11.85
CA ILE A 11 13.25 10.37 -11.01
C ILE A 11 11.90 11.08 -10.90
N ASN A 12 11.88 12.40 -10.63
CA ASN A 12 10.66 13.18 -10.60
C ASN A 12 9.91 13.12 -11.94
N ASN A 13 10.61 13.20 -13.06
CA ASN A 13 9.99 13.11 -14.38
C ASN A 13 9.31 11.74 -14.60
N SER A 14 9.97 10.63 -14.24
CA SER A 14 9.40 9.28 -14.42
C SER A 14 8.15 9.03 -13.56
N TYR A 15 8.13 9.52 -12.31
CA TYR A 15 6.95 9.46 -11.45
C TYR A 15 5.78 10.25 -12.04
N PHE A 16 6.02 11.48 -12.46
CA PHE A 16 4.98 12.33 -13.07
C PHE A 16 4.47 11.74 -14.37
N GLN A 17 5.35 11.24 -15.24
CA GLN A 17 4.95 10.58 -16.48
C GLN A 17 4.04 9.36 -16.22
N LEU A 18 4.39 8.52 -15.24
CA LEU A 18 3.55 7.39 -14.85
C LEU A 18 2.19 7.88 -14.32
N LYS A 19 2.19 8.85 -13.41
CA LYS A 19 0.98 9.43 -12.84
C LYS A 19 0.06 10.00 -13.93
N ASP A 20 0.59 10.88 -14.77
CA ASP A 20 -0.16 11.51 -15.87
C ASP A 20 -0.76 10.47 -16.81
N SER A 21 -0.04 9.35 -17.02
CA SER A 21 -0.50 8.27 -17.90
C SER A 21 -1.73 7.51 -17.40
N VAL A 22 -2.08 7.61 -16.11
CA VAL A 22 -3.20 6.90 -15.46
C VAL A 22 -4.03 7.82 -14.56
N GLU A 23 -3.90 9.13 -14.68
CA GLU A 23 -4.51 10.12 -13.78
C GLU A 23 -6.03 10.00 -13.72
N ASP A 24 -6.70 9.85 -14.87
CA ASP A 24 -8.15 9.66 -14.92
C ASP A 24 -8.60 8.45 -14.10
N LYS A 25 -7.88 7.33 -14.22
CA LYS A 25 -8.19 6.12 -13.44
C LYS A 25 -7.86 6.28 -11.97
N LEU A 26 -6.83 7.05 -11.63
CA LEU A 26 -6.46 7.30 -10.25
C LEU A 26 -7.55 8.13 -9.52
N MET A 27 -8.21 9.06 -10.20
CA MET A 27 -9.39 9.76 -9.67
C MET A 27 -10.55 8.79 -9.41
N LEU A 28 -10.81 7.87 -10.34
CA LEU A 28 -11.83 6.84 -10.17
C LEU A 28 -11.52 5.86 -9.03
N VAL A 29 -10.25 5.62 -8.71
CA VAL A 29 -9.84 4.85 -7.52
C VAL A 29 -10.26 5.56 -6.24
N GLU A 30 -10.05 6.87 -6.13
CA GLU A 30 -10.49 7.66 -4.97
C GLU A 30 -12.01 7.61 -4.78
N GLU A 31 -12.75 7.77 -5.87
CA GLU A 31 -14.22 7.64 -5.84
C GLU A 31 -14.64 6.22 -5.42
N ARG A 32 -13.96 5.20 -5.94
CA ARG A 32 -14.23 3.81 -5.60
C ARG A 32 -13.96 3.52 -4.12
N ILE A 33 -12.86 4.00 -3.57
CA ILE A 33 -12.56 3.87 -2.14
C ILE A 33 -13.67 4.54 -1.32
N LYS A 34 -14.06 5.77 -1.64
CA LYS A 34 -15.13 6.47 -0.92
C LYS A 34 -16.45 5.70 -0.95
N SER A 35 -16.89 5.25 -2.13
CA SER A 35 -18.14 4.51 -2.27
C SER A 35 -18.15 3.17 -1.53
N LYS A 36 -17.01 2.48 -1.47
CA LYS A 36 -16.90 1.19 -0.77
C LYS A 36 -16.78 1.34 0.75
N LEU A 37 -16.46 2.52 1.26
CA LEU A 37 -16.38 2.81 2.70
C LEU A 37 -17.63 3.48 3.26
N GLU A 38 -18.68 3.64 2.47
CA GLU A 38 -19.97 4.11 2.97
C GLU A 38 -20.54 3.16 4.03
N SER A 39 -21.07 3.72 5.13
CA SER A 39 -21.58 2.97 6.26
C SER A 39 -22.69 3.75 6.95
N ASP A 40 -23.73 3.04 7.39
CA ASP A 40 -24.82 3.60 8.22
C ASP A 40 -24.36 3.84 9.67
N VAL A 41 -23.20 3.32 10.06
CA VAL A 41 -22.59 3.55 11.37
C VAL A 41 -21.81 4.87 11.33
N GLU A 42 -22.38 5.91 11.93
CA GLU A 42 -21.86 7.29 11.89
C GLU A 42 -20.38 7.39 12.30
N LEU A 43 -19.97 6.63 13.32
CA LEU A 43 -18.57 6.64 13.78
C LEU A 43 -17.62 6.07 12.73
N VAL A 44 -17.99 4.98 12.07
CA VAL A 44 -17.20 4.38 10.98
C VAL A 44 -17.04 5.41 9.86
N GLN A 45 -18.14 6.07 9.45
CA GLN A 45 -18.09 7.07 8.39
C GLN A 45 -17.18 8.26 8.73
N LYS A 46 -17.22 8.73 10.00
CA LYS A 46 -16.34 9.81 10.46
C LYS A 46 -14.86 9.41 10.43
N MET A 47 -14.54 8.20 10.90
CA MET A 47 -13.16 7.72 10.94
C MET A 47 -12.57 7.47 9.55
N THR A 48 -13.35 6.84 8.66
CA THR A 48 -12.92 6.57 7.28
C THR A 48 -12.73 7.86 6.49
N ASN A 49 -13.66 8.81 6.58
CA ASN A 49 -13.52 10.12 5.94
C ASN A 49 -12.30 10.86 6.45
N TYR A 50 -12.10 10.90 7.77
CA TYR A 50 -10.92 11.53 8.35
C TYR A 50 -9.61 10.92 7.80
N HIS A 51 -9.53 9.58 7.71
CA HIS A 51 -8.36 8.91 7.16
C HIS A 51 -8.15 9.26 5.68
N LEU A 52 -9.20 9.25 4.88
CA LEU A 52 -9.12 9.61 3.45
C LEU A 52 -8.62 11.04 3.26
N ASP A 53 -9.07 11.97 4.11
CA ASP A 53 -8.66 13.39 4.10
C ASP A 53 -7.19 13.60 4.50
N THR A 54 -6.51 12.60 5.07
CA THR A 54 -5.06 12.69 5.30
C THR A 54 -4.25 12.63 4.01
N GLY A 55 -4.91 12.24 2.91
CA GLY A 55 -4.32 12.17 1.58
C GLY A 55 -3.24 11.10 1.45
N GLY A 56 -2.45 11.21 0.39
CA GLY A 56 -1.33 10.31 0.11
C GLY A 56 -0.96 10.34 -1.37
N LYS A 57 0.24 9.84 -1.68
CA LYS A 57 0.71 9.76 -3.09
C LYS A 57 0.05 8.63 -3.87
N ARG A 58 -0.75 7.77 -3.24
CA ARG A 58 -1.41 6.60 -3.84
C ARG A 58 -0.46 5.74 -4.69
N LEU A 59 0.76 5.56 -4.20
CA LEU A 59 1.82 4.92 -4.97
C LEU A 59 1.48 3.47 -5.34
N ARG A 60 0.80 2.74 -4.47
CA ARG A 60 0.43 1.35 -4.72
C ARG A 60 -0.68 1.25 -5.76
N ALA A 61 -1.69 2.11 -5.69
CA ALA A 61 -2.70 2.23 -6.75
C ALA A 61 -2.07 2.64 -8.08
N LEU A 62 -1.15 3.60 -8.06
CA LEU A 62 -0.41 4.03 -9.23
C LEU A 62 0.35 2.86 -9.89
N LEU A 63 1.00 2.01 -9.09
CA LEU A 63 1.70 0.83 -9.58
C LEU A 63 0.74 -0.23 -10.15
N THR A 64 -0.41 -0.43 -9.50
CA THR A 64 -1.44 -1.34 -10.00
C THR A 64 -1.97 -0.87 -11.35
N LEU A 65 -2.35 0.41 -11.47
CA LEU A 65 -2.84 0.98 -12.73
C LEU A 65 -1.75 1.03 -13.81
N GLY A 66 -0.52 1.36 -13.44
CA GLY A 66 0.62 1.38 -14.36
C GLY A 66 0.94 0.00 -14.91
N SER A 67 0.95 -1.03 -14.07
CA SER A 67 1.18 -2.41 -14.49
C SER A 67 0.05 -2.96 -15.35
N THR A 68 -1.21 -2.65 -15.05
CA THR A 68 -2.35 -3.02 -15.89
C THR A 68 -2.26 -2.38 -17.27
N LYS A 69 -1.90 -1.10 -17.34
CA LYS A 69 -1.68 -0.39 -18.59
C LYS A 69 -0.51 -0.98 -19.38
N LEU A 70 0.61 -1.26 -18.71
CA LEU A 70 1.80 -1.89 -19.33
C LEU A 70 1.45 -3.25 -19.96
N CYS A 71 0.60 -4.03 -19.29
CA CYS A 71 0.14 -5.34 -19.76
C CYS A 71 -1.02 -5.26 -20.77
N GLY A 72 -1.41 -4.07 -21.20
CA GLY A 72 -2.44 -3.90 -22.24
C GLY A 72 -3.87 -4.12 -21.76
N TYR A 73 -4.16 -4.03 -20.47
CA TYR A 73 -5.52 -4.09 -19.98
C TYR A 73 -6.31 -2.83 -20.38
N THR A 74 -7.35 -2.99 -21.16
CA THR A 74 -8.11 -1.87 -21.74
C THR A 74 -9.62 -1.94 -21.47
N LYS A 75 -10.12 -3.05 -20.93
CA LYS A 75 -11.56 -3.30 -20.81
C LYS A 75 -12.02 -3.42 -19.37
N GLY A 76 -13.05 -2.66 -19.01
CA GLY A 76 -13.69 -2.74 -17.70
C GLY A 76 -13.02 -1.88 -16.63
N THR A 77 -13.42 -2.11 -15.38
CA THR A 77 -13.03 -1.31 -14.19
C THR A 77 -12.36 -2.14 -13.09
N ARG A 78 -11.97 -3.39 -13.40
CA ARG A 78 -11.36 -4.28 -12.39
C ARG A 78 -10.01 -3.74 -11.89
N ASP A 79 -9.25 -3.07 -12.76
CA ASP A 79 -8.00 -2.41 -12.40
C ASP A 79 -8.21 -1.30 -11.36
N ILE A 80 -9.29 -0.52 -11.49
CA ILE A 80 -9.69 0.50 -10.51
C ILE A 80 -10.10 -0.16 -9.19
N ASN A 81 -10.92 -1.21 -9.24
CA ASN A 81 -11.35 -1.93 -8.05
C ASN A 81 -10.17 -2.54 -7.28
N LEU A 82 -9.24 -3.17 -7.98
CA LEU A 82 -8.09 -3.82 -7.34
C LEU A 82 -7.02 -2.82 -6.90
N ALA A 83 -6.86 -1.70 -7.59
CA ALA A 83 -6.05 -0.59 -7.10
C ALA A 83 -6.63 -0.02 -5.79
N ALA A 84 -7.96 0.10 -5.69
CA ALA A 84 -8.63 0.47 -4.45
C ALA A 84 -8.42 -0.58 -3.33
N CYS A 85 -8.53 -1.89 -3.62
CA CYS A 85 -8.22 -2.96 -2.67
C CYS A 85 -6.80 -2.83 -2.08
N VAL A 86 -5.80 -2.63 -2.93
CA VAL A 86 -4.41 -2.50 -2.51
C VAL A 86 -4.21 -1.29 -1.59
N GLU A 87 -4.84 -0.15 -1.89
CA GLU A 87 -4.80 1.04 -1.03
C GLU A 87 -5.57 0.84 0.29
N LEU A 88 -6.68 0.08 0.29
CA LEU A 88 -7.42 -0.25 1.51
C LEU A 88 -6.62 -1.17 2.43
N ILE A 89 -5.92 -2.18 1.89
CA ILE A 89 -4.99 -3.00 2.67
C ILE A 89 -3.93 -2.10 3.32
N HIS A 90 -3.31 -1.23 2.54
CA HIS A 90 -2.31 -0.30 3.05
C HIS A 90 -2.87 0.66 4.11
N ALA A 91 -4.06 1.21 3.91
CA ALA A 91 -4.70 2.09 4.87
C ALA A 91 -5.00 1.38 6.20
N ALA A 92 -5.49 0.14 6.13
CA ALA A 92 -5.75 -0.68 7.30
C ALA A 92 -4.48 -0.98 8.10
N THR A 93 -3.39 -1.36 7.41
CA THR A 93 -2.10 -1.59 8.09
C THR A 93 -1.59 -0.33 8.77
N LEU A 94 -1.70 0.84 8.13
CA LEU A 94 -1.31 2.11 8.75
C LEU A 94 -2.12 2.43 10.01
N MET A 95 -3.43 2.12 10.04
CA MET A 95 -4.26 2.33 11.23
C MET A 95 -3.86 1.42 12.40
N HIS A 96 -3.48 0.18 12.10
CA HIS A 96 -2.98 -0.77 13.10
C HIS A 96 -1.58 -0.38 13.58
N ASP A 97 -0.68 -0.01 12.68
CA ASP A 97 0.68 0.45 13.01
C ASP A 97 0.66 1.68 13.91
N ASP A 98 -0.22 2.66 13.64
CA ASP A 98 -0.36 3.85 14.49
C ASP A 98 -0.70 3.51 15.95
N VAL A 99 -1.42 2.40 16.18
CA VAL A 99 -1.72 1.90 17.53
C VAL A 99 -0.52 1.17 18.12
N ILE A 100 0.11 0.29 17.36
CA ILE A 100 1.26 -0.51 17.78
C ILE A 100 2.44 0.41 18.15
N ASP A 101 2.74 1.37 17.30
CA ASP A 101 3.84 2.33 17.47
C ASP A 101 3.48 3.50 18.42
N ASN A 102 2.24 3.52 18.92
CA ASN A 102 1.69 4.64 19.71
C ASN A 102 1.88 6.01 19.03
N SER A 103 1.86 6.03 17.72
CA SER A 103 2.05 7.23 16.89
C SER A 103 1.00 8.29 17.19
N SER A 104 1.41 9.55 17.24
CA SER A 104 0.51 10.67 17.52
C SER A 104 0.19 11.52 16.30
N VAL A 105 1.07 11.51 15.30
CA VAL A 105 0.95 12.32 14.08
C VAL A 105 1.33 11.49 12.87
N ARG A 106 0.54 11.59 11.80
CA ARG A 106 0.83 11.03 10.49
C ARG A 106 0.49 12.05 9.41
N ARG A 107 1.46 12.34 8.53
CA ARG A 107 1.32 13.35 7.47
C ARG A 107 0.83 14.72 7.98
N GLY A 108 1.33 15.14 9.15
CA GLY A 108 0.98 16.43 9.77
C GLY A 108 -0.39 16.49 10.44
N LYS A 109 -1.16 15.40 10.44
CA LYS A 109 -2.46 15.30 11.14
C LYS A 109 -2.36 14.30 12.31
N LYS A 110 -3.19 14.49 13.33
CA LYS A 110 -3.30 13.53 14.44
C LYS A 110 -3.75 12.16 13.90
N THR A 111 -3.23 11.09 14.49
CA THR A 111 -3.64 9.73 14.17
C THR A 111 -5.02 9.39 14.74
N LEU A 112 -5.71 8.37 14.17
CA LEU A 112 -7.04 7.98 14.63
C LEU A 112 -7.06 7.58 16.11
N ASN A 113 -6.05 6.84 16.58
CA ASN A 113 -5.91 6.43 17.97
C ASN A 113 -5.78 7.62 18.95
N LYS A 114 -5.31 8.78 18.49
CA LYS A 114 -5.20 10.01 19.29
C LYS A 114 -6.44 10.89 19.22
N ILE A 115 -7.30 10.73 18.22
CA ILE A 115 -8.55 11.48 18.11
C ILE A 115 -9.68 10.73 18.80
N TRP A 116 -9.79 9.43 18.57
CA TRP A 116 -10.82 8.58 19.17
C TRP A 116 -10.25 7.72 20.29
N ASN A 117 -9.58 6.62 20.01
CA ASN A 117 -8.82 5.76 20.91
C ASN A 117 -8.24 4.58 20.13
N ASN A 118 -7.43 3.75 20.81
CA ASN A 118 -6.82 2.56 20.20
C ASN A 118 -7.87 1.55 19.69
N HIS A 119 -8.93 1.25 20.47
CA HIS A 119 -9.96 0.31 20.06
C HIS A 119 -10.66 0.75 18.77
N SER A 120 -11.03 2.04 18.69
CA SER A 120 -11.65 2.59 17.49
C SER A 120 -10.74 2.52 16.26
N SER A 121 -9.44 2.78 16.44
CA SER A 121 -8.46 2.69 15.34
C SER A 121 -8.31 1.26 14.82
N VAL A 122 -8.22 0.27 15.72
CA VAL A 122 -8.14 -1.15 15.34
C VAL A 122 -9.40 -1.56 14.57
N LEU A 123 -10.59 -1.26 15.12
CA LEU A 123 -11.86 -1.61 14.46
C LEU A 123 -12.04 -0.90 13.11
N ALA A 124 -11.54 0.32 12.95
CA ALA A 124 -11.55 1.01 11.66
C ALA A 124 -10.65 0.27 10.64
N GLY A 125 -9.46 -0.17 11.03
CA GLY A 125 -8.60 -0.99 10.19
C GLY A 125 -9.24 -2.32 9.79
N ASP A 126 -9.88 -3.01 10.74
CA ASP A 126 -10.62 -4.25 10.49
C ASP A 126 -11.78 -4.03 9.51
N TYR A 127 -12.48 -2.90 9.62
CA TYR A 127 -13.53 -2.52 8.68
C TYR A 127 -12.98 -2.37 7.26
N LEU A 128 -11.86 -1.65 7.10
CA LEU A 128 -11.23 -1.50 5.78
C LEU A 128 -10.82 -2.83 5.17
N LEU A 129 -10.22 -3.72 5.97
CA LEU A 129 -9.86 -5.07 5.52
C LEU A 129 -11.10 -5.88 5.13
N SER A 130 -12.18 -5.82 5.90
CA SER A 130 -13.42 -6.51 5.57
C SER A 130 -14.00 -6.03 4.24
N ARG A 131 -14.02 -4.71 4.00
CA ARG A 131 -14.46 -4.14 2.70
C ARG A 131 -13.53 -4.58 1.56
N CYS A 132 -12.25 -4.68 1.81
CA CYS A 132 -11.31 -5.20 0.81
C CYS A 132 -11.60 -6.67 0.47
N PHE A 133 -11.91 -7.53 1.46
CA PHE A 133 -12.31 -8.92 1.21
C PHE A 133 -13.58 -9.00 0.36
N GLU A 134 -14.61 -8.21 0.67
CA GLU A 134 -15.81 -8.14 -0.17
C GLU A 134 -15.48 -7.77 -1.62
N MET A 135 -14.65 -6.75 -1.83
CA MET A 135 -14.25 -6.33 -3.17
C MET A 135 -13.45 -7.41 -3.92
N MET A 136 -12.59 -8.18 -3.23
CA MET A 136 -11.86 -9.30 -3.83
C MET A 136 -12.81 -10.45 -4.22
N VAL A 137 -13.83 -10.72 -3.42
CA VAL A 137 -14.85 -11.73 -3.72
C VAL A 137 -15.72 -11.27 -4.89
N GLU A 138 -16.14 -10.01 -4.93
CA GLU A 138 -16.86 -9.41 -6.06
C GLU A 138 -16.07 -9.47 -7.37
N ASP A 139 -14.73 -9.33 -7.31
CA ASP A 139 -13.85 -9.49 -8.48
C ASP A 139 -13.89 -10.91 -9.06
N GLY A 140 -14.12 -11.91 -8.23
CA GLY A 140 -14.33 -13.31 -8.61
C GLY A 140 -13.09 -14.04 -9.14
N ASN A 141 -11.91 -13.43 -9.13
CA ASN A 141 -10.68 -14.06 -9.58
C ASN A 141 -9.92 -14.68 -8.40
N LEU A 142 -9.87 -16.02 -8.36
CA LEU A 142 -9.19 -16.77 -7.29
C LEU A 142 -7.68 -16.52 -7.23
N GLU A 143 -7.03 -16.20 -8.34
CA GLU A 143 -5.60 -15.89 -8.35
C GLU A 143 -5.34 -14.53 -7.66
N VAL A 144 -6.19 -13.53 -7.90
CA VAL A 144 -6.15 -12.23 -7.22
C VAL A 144 -6.45 -12.40 -5.74
N LEU A 145 -7.52 -13.13 -5.39
CA LEU A 145 -7.90 -13.38 -4.00
C LEU A 145 -6.76 -14.06 -3.23
N ARG A 146 -6.14 -15.09 -3.82
CA ARG A 146 -5.00 -15.80 -3.24
C ARG A 146 -3.78 -14.87 -3.08
N LEU A 147 -3.48 -14.04 -4.06
CA LEU A 147 -2.38 -13.09 -4.01
C LEU A 147 -2.56 -12.10 -2.86
N LEU A 148 -3.69 -11.38 -2.83
CA LEU A 148 -3.90 -10.30 -1.85
C LEU A 148 -4.12 -10.81 -0.42
N SER A 149 -4.80 -11.96 -0.24
CA SER A 149 -4.95 -12.58 1.09
C SER A 149 -3.60 -13.08 1.63
N SER A 150 -2.78 -13.72 0.78
CA SER A 150 -1.42 -14.13 1.15
C SER A 150 -0.54 -12.93 1.48
N THR A 151 -0.65 -11.85 0.72
CA THR A 151 0.07 -10.60 0.97
C THR A 151 -0.31 -10.01 2.32
N SER A 152 -1.61 -9.93 2.65
CA SER A 152 -2.07 -9.44 3.96
C SER A 152 -1.53 -10.29 5.11
N SER A 153 -1.52 -11.62 4.95
CA SER A 153 -0.93 -12.54 5.95
C SER A 153 0.57 -12.30 6.15
N LYS A 154 1.32 -12.11 5.07
CA LYS A 154 2.77 -11.83 5.15
C LYS A 154 3.07 -10.50 5.81
N ILE A 155 2.27 -9.45 5.54
CA ILE A 155 2.41 -8.15 6.18
C ILE A 155 2.24 -8.30 7.70
N ALA A 156 1.18 -8.97 8.15
CA ALA A 156 0.95 -9.23 9.57
C ALA A 156 2.10 -10.03 10.22
N GLN A 157 2.65 -11.02 9.51
CA GLN A 157 3.82 -11.76 9.98
C GLN A 157 5.07 -10.86 10.09
N GLY A 158 5.24 -9.93 9.13
CA GLY A 158 6.33 -8.93 9.16
C GLY A 158 6.25 -8.01 10.36
N GLU A 159 5.04 -7.55 10.71
CA GLU A 159 4.80 -6.74 11.92
C GLU A 159 5.15 -7.51 13.19
N ILE A 160 4.69 -8.77 13.29
CA ILE A 160 5.00 -9.62 14.46
C ILE A 160 6.51 -9.87 14.55
N LEU A 161 7.19 -10.11 13.41
CA LEU A 161 8.63 -10.30 13.38
C LEU A 161 9.38 -9.02 13.82
N GLN A 162 8.93 -7.84 13.38
CA GLN A 162 9.47 -6.56 13.83
C GLN A 162 9.31 -6.40 15.35
N LEU A 163 8.12 -6.72 15.89
CA LEU A 163 7.85 -6.64 17.31
C LEU A 163 8.73 -7.57 18.14
N GLN A 164 9.04 -8.78 17.64
CA GLN A 164 9.94 -9.73 18.31
C GLN A 164 11.37 -9.21 18.45
N HIS A 165 11.82 -8.40 17.50
CA HIS A 165 13.19 -7.85 17.47
C HIS A 165 13.25 -6.37 17.91
N GLN A 166 12.16 -5.84 18.46
CA GLN A 166 12.10 -4.46 18.91
C GLN A 166 13.08 -4.21 20.07
N GLY A 167 13.98 -3.24 19.89
CA GLY A 167 15.00 -2.89 20.89
C GLY A 167 16.30 -3.71 20.80
N GLU A 168 16.42 -4.63 19.86
CA GLU A 168 17.68 -5.33 19.59
C GLU A 168 18.65 -4.41 18.85
N VAL A 169 19.73 -4.03 19.51
CA VAL A 169 20.77 -3.15 18.92
C VAL A 169 21.60 -3.89 17.87
N ASP A 170 21.79 -5.19 18.04
CA ASP A 170 22.64 -6.05 17.17
C ASP A 170 21.79 -6.86 16.16
N MET A 171 20.64 -6.32 15.72
CA MET A 171 19.81 -6.98 14.71
C MET A 171 20.62 -7.25 13.44
N LEU A 172 20.57 -8.50 12.96
CA LEU A 172 21.25 -8.90 11.71
C LEU A 172 20.58 -8.25 10.50
N GLU A 173 21.40 -7.87 9.50
CA GLU A 173 20.91 -7.34 8.21
C GLU A 173 19.89 -8.25 7.55
N GLU A 174 20.08 -9.58 7.62
CA GLU A 174 19.15 -10.56 7.08
C GLU A 174 17.75 -10.46 7.74
N THR A 175 17.70 -10.25 9.06
CA THR A 175 16.45 -10.08 9.81
C THR A 175 15.77 -8.77 9.41
N TYR A 176 16.53 -7.67 9.34
CA TYR A 176 16.02 -6.40 8.86
C TYR A 176 15.42 -6.51 7.44
N LEU A 177 16.14 -7.13 6.51
CA LEU A 177 15.64 -7.33 5.14
C LEU A 177 14.39 -8.21 5.09
N LYS A 178 14.28 -9.23 5.95
CA LYS A 178 13.06 -10.04 6.09
C LYS A 178 11.87 -9.20 6.56
N ILE A 179 12.08 -8.35 7.57
CA ILE A 179 11.04 -7.48 8.11
C ILE A 179 10.53 -6.52 7.03
N ILE A 180 11.40 -5.75 6.40
CA ILE A 180 10.99 -4.75 5.39
C ILE A 180 10.44 -5.40 4.12
N SER A 181 10.92 -6.61 3.78
CA SER A 181 10.35 -7.40 2.69
C SER A 181 8.89 -7.76 2.98
N ALA A 182 8.61 -8.31 4.15
CA ALA A 182 7.26 -8.72 4.53
C ALA A 182 6.33 -7.52 4.76
N LYS A 183 6.75 -6.54 5.55
CA LYS A 183 5.93 -5.38 5.93
C LYS A 183 5.65 -4.44 4.77
N THR A 184 6.64 -4.16 3.93
CA THR A 184 6.55 -3.13 2.89
C THR A 184 6.57 -3.70 1.48
N ALA A 185 7.58 -4.51 1.13
CA ALA A 185 7.80 -4.90 -0.25
C ALA A 185 6.75 -5.89 -0.80
N GLU A 186 6.13 -6.72 0.04
CA GLU A 186 5.08 -7.66 -0.39
C GLU A 186 3.89 -6.94 -1.02
N LEU A 187 3.43 -5.82 -0.45
CA LEU A 187 2.30 -5.09 -1.02
C LEU A 187 2.66 -4.36 -2.32
N PHE A 188 3.91 -3.90 -2.46
CA PHE A 188 4.43 -3.37 -3.73
C PHE A 188 4.47 -4.48 -4.80
N ALA A 189 4.96 -5.66 -4.45
CA ALA A 189 4.99 -6.83 -5.34
C ALA A 189 3.58 -7.24 -5.80
N ALA A 190 2.62 -7.31 -4.86
CA ALA A 190 1.23 -7.59 -5.17
C ALA A 190 0.62 -6.53 -6.08
N SER A 191 0.89 -5.24 -5.82
CA SER A 191 0.37 -4.12 -6.62
C SER A 191 0.74 -4.24 -8.08
N THR A 192 1.98 -4.61 -8.39
CA THR A 192 2.43 -4.77 -9.77
C THR A 192 1.98 -6.10 -10.40
N LYS A 193 1.96 -7.20 -9.63
CA LYS A 193 1.53 -8.52 -10.10
C LYS A 193 0.05 -8.56 -10.47
N VAL A 194 -0.81 -7.82 -9.75
CA VAL A 194 -2.24 -7.71 -10.07
C VAL A 194 -2.45 -7.29 -11.52
N GLY A 195 -1.66 -6.35 -12.04
CA GLY A 195 -1.76 -5.90 -13.44
C GLY A 195 -1.54 -7.02 -14.44
N ALA A 196 -0.55 -7.87 -14.19
CA ALA A 196 -0.28 -9.03 -15.06
C ALA A 196 -1.39 -10.09 -14.96
N ILE A 197 -1.95 -10.32 -13.77
CA ILE A 197 -3.06 -11.27 -13.59
C ILE A 197 -4.30 -10.77 -14.33
N LEU A 198 -4.68 -9.50 -14.19
CA LEU A 198 -5.84 -8.91 -14.88
C LEU A 198 -5.74 -8.99 -16.39
N SER A 199 -4.53 -8.90 -16.91
CA SER A 199 -4.25 -8.94 -18.34
C SER A 199 -4.04 -10.36 -18.86
N ASN A 200 -4.25 -11.40 -18.03
CA ASN A 200 -4.03 -12.81 -18.35
C ASN A 200 -2.62 -13.11 -18.92
N MET A 201 -1.61 -12.40 -18.39
CA MET A 201 -0.22 -12.62 -18.77
C MET A 201 0.27 -14.02 -18.35
N GLN A 202 1.32 -14.50 -19.02
CA GLN A 202 1.93 -15.79 -18.67
C GLN A 202 2.68 -15.68 -17.32
N THR A 203 3.04 -16.82 -16.78
CA THR A 203 3.72 -16.90 -15.46
C THR A 203 5.00 -16.05 -15.41
N LYS A 204 5.79 -16.05 -16.49
CA LYS A 204 7.03 -15.29 -16.57
C LYS A 204 6.83 -13.77 -16.41
N GLU A 205 5.82 -13.20 -17.03
CA GLU A 205 5.51 -11.79 -16.93
C GLU A 205 4.94 -11.45 -15.53
N LYS A 206 4.12 -12.34 -14.96
CA LYS A 206 3.61 -12.20 -13.59
C LYS A 206 4.76 -12.19 -12.57
N GLU A 207 5.71 -13.11 -12.70
CA GLU A 207 6.91 -13.19 -11.85
C GLU A 207 7.84 -11.98 -12.04
N ALA A 208 8.00 -11.50 -13.26
CA ALA A 208 8.83 -10.32 -13.53
C ALA A 208 8.25 -9.05 -12.89
N LEU A 209 6.93 -8.85 -12.97
CA LEU A 209 6.28 -7.71 -12.32
C LEU A 209 6.27 -7.84 -10.80
N GLU A 210 6.07 -9.04 -10.26
CA GLU A 210 6.21 -9.30 -8.82
C GLU A 210 7.63 -8.96 -8.33
N PHE A 211 8.64 -9.44 -9.03
CA PHE A 211 10.04 -9.17 -8.71
C PHE A 211 10.37 -7.68 -8.78
N TYR A 212 9.90 -6.98 -9.82
CA TYR A 212 10.05 -5.54 -9.94
C TYR A 212 9.43 -4.80 -8.75
N GLY A 213 8.16 -5.11 -8.43
CA GLY A 213 7.46 -4.48 -7.32
C GLY A 213 8.16 -4.73 -5.98
N ARG A 214 8.62 -5.96 -5.74
CA ARG A 214 9.35 -6.34 -4.51
C ARG A 214 10.63 -5.51 -4.35
N ASN A 215 11.45 -5.42 -5.37
CA ASN A 215 12.70 -4.65 -5.31
C ASN A 215 12.44 -3.15 -5.18
N LEU A 216 11.39 -2.63 -5.83
CA LEU A 216 10.98 -1.25 -5.65
C LEU A 216 10.55 -0.97 -4.19
N GLY A 217 9.78 -1.88 -3.59
CA GLY A 217 9.34 -1.77 -2.20
C GLY A 217 10.50 -1.84 -1.20
N LEU A 218 11.46 -2.75 -1.41
CA LEU A 218 12.69 -2.81 -0.60
C LEU A 218 13.48 -1.51 -0.70
N THR A 219 13.74 -1.04 -1.92
CA THR A 219 14.46 0.22 -2.15
C THR A 219 13.75 1.41 -1.53
N PHE A 220 12.42 1.44 -1.62
CA PHE A 220 11.59 2.49 -1.03
C PHE A 220 11.76 2.51 0.49
N GLN A 221 11.68 1.34 1.17
CA GLN A 221 11.78 1.28 2.62
C GLN A 221 13.19 1.62 3.11
N ILE A 222 14.23 1.09 2.46
CA ILE A 222 15.63 1.41 2.80
C ILE A 222 15.89 2.92 2.66
N ALA A 223 15.36 3.55 1.61
CA ALA A 223 15.51 4.98 1.41
C ALA A 223 14.76 5.79 2.47
N ASP A 224 13.56 5.35 2.87
CA ASP A 224 12.75 5.99 3.91
C ASP A 224 13.45 5.93 5.27
N ASP A 225 13.90 4.74 5.68
CA ASP A 225 14.64 4.52 6.92
C ASP A 225 15.94 5.33 6.97
N THR A 226 16.67 5.38 5.86
CA THR A 226 17.89 6.18 5.74
C THR A 226 17.60 7.67 5.89
N CYS A 227 16.52 8.17 5.29
CA CYS A 227 16.12 9.57 5.43
C CYS A 227 15.75 9.91 6.88
N LEU A 228 15.07 9.01 7.59
CA LEU A 228 14.71 9.20 9.00
C LEU A 228 15.95 9.31 9.89
N LEU A 229 16.98 8.50 9.66
CA LEU A 229 18.24 8.57 10.42
C LEU A 229 18.97 9.92 10.28
N TYR A 230 18.81 10.61 9.15
CA TYR A 230 19.45 11.91 8.90
C TYR A 230 18.59 13.12 9.27
N THR A 231 17.30 12.92 9.60
CA THR A 231 16.36 14.01 9.90
C THR A 231 15.86 14.00 11.33
N SER A 232 16.24 13.02 12.14
CA SER A 232 15.88 12.88 13.56
C SER A 232 16.93 13.51 14.47
N ASP A 233 17.25 14.80 14.24
CA ASP A 233 17.99 15.67 15.20
C ASP A 233 17.02 16.48 16.06
#